data_3c95e979c4484d161ac127ca6d17a59d
#
_entry.id   3c95e979c4484d161ac127ca6d17a59d
#
_cell.length_a   1.000
_cell.length_b   1.000
_cell.length_c   1.000
_cell.angle_alpha   90.00
_cell.angle_beta   90.00
_cell.angle_gamma   90.00
#
_symmetry.space_group_name_H-M   'P 1'
#
loop_
_entity.id
_entity.type
_entity.pdbx_description
1 polymer ?
#
loop_
_entity_poly.entity_id
_entity_poly.type
_entity_poly.pdbx_seq_one_letter_code
_entity_poly.pdbx_strand_id
1 'polypeptide(L)'
;MANTQNYINHLLQNTGITPACSEEERLAAEDIAQIFRNHGFDPEVQEFNAPAPNRLAFAVTGILAFAGALLMGIGGGIGLVGTLLAIVGAVLYVLERTGHPVVSRLGKMGVSQNVIAYHKASGPLASPRNRPVVVVAHYDSPRAELLAREPYASYRALIAKLLPVATVAPAAVAILRILPLPGALKVLLWIIAILASLIALANAANIISNRHILPYTSGAVCNKSSVAAMLGVMDNVAPFQGENEFPDDVPFDTYFGEQKRRAE
;
A
#
# COMPACT_ATOMS: atom_id res chain seq x y z
N MET A 1 18.28 22.56 -12.42
CA MET A 1 17.29 21.73 -11.70
C MET A 1 17.28 20.41 -12.42
N ALA A 2 17.63 19.35 -11.71
CA ALA A 2 17.66 18.03 -12.27
C ALA A 2 16.34 17.67 -12.94
N ASN A 3 16.43 16.92 -13.97
CA ASN A 3 15.37 16.55 -14.86
C ASN A 3 14.34 15.59 -14.23
N THR A 4 13.80 15.94 -13.02
CA THR A 4 12.79 15.11 -12.36
C THR A 4 11.61 14.81 -13.29
N GLN A 5 11.25 15.77 -14.16
CA GLN A 5 10.22 15.57 -15.17
C GLN A 5 10.64 14.51 -16.22
N ASN A 6 11.90 14.49 -16.60
CA ASN A 6 12.42 13.51 -17.55
C ASN A 6 12.42 12.11 -16.93
N TYR A 7 12.77 11.97 -15.65
CA TYR A 7 12.66 10.70 -14.93
C TYR A 7 11.22 10.19 -14.84
N ILE A 8 10.23 11.07 -14.56
CA ILE A 8 8.82 10.67 -14.58
C ILE A 8 8.43 10.18 -15.98
N ASN A 9 8.77 10.92 -17.03
CA ASN A 9 8.46 10.56 -18.41
C ASN A 9 9.10 9.23 -18.80
N HIS A 10 10.40 9.05 -18.51
CA HIS A 10 11.12 7.80 -18.74
C HIS A 10 10.46 6.60 -18.04
N LEU A 11 10.19 6.71 -16.73
CA LEU A 11 9.55 5.64 -15.97
C LEU A 11 8.13 5.32 -16.47
N LEU A 12 7.38 6.33 -16.94
CA LEU A 12 6.05 6.11 -17.50
C LEU A 12 6.10 5.42 -18.86
N GLN A 13 7.09 5.75 -19.70
CA GLN A 13 7.26 5.19 -21.05
C GLN A 13 7.81 3.77 -20.99
N ASN A 14 8.85 3.53 -20.20
CA ASN A 14 9.58 2.26 -20.21
C ASN A 14 8.98 1.21 -19.27
N THR A 15 8.52 1.61 -18.09
CA THR A 15 8.05 0.63 -17.10
C THR A 15 6.53 0.45 -17.08
N GLY A 16 5.75 1.44 -17.56
CA GLY A 16 4.28 1.32 -17.66
C GLY A 16 3.60 1.04 -16.32
N ILE A 17 2.71 0.06 -16.28
CA ILE A 17 2.02 -0.41 -15.06
C ILE A 17 2.86 -1.51 -14.42
N THR A 18 3.27 -1.33 -13.17
CA THR A 18 4.19 -2.22 -12.44
C THR A 18 3.53 -2.77 -11.17
N PRO A 19 2.60 -3.73 -11.27
CA PRO A 19 1.98 -4.32 -10.09
C PRO A 19 3.04 -5.02 -9.24
N ALA A 20 2.99 -4.85 -7.93
CA ALA A 20 3.95 -5.54 -7.06
C ALA A 20 3.90 -7.07 -7.21
N CYS A 21 5.04 -7.73 -7.11
CA CYS A 21 5.26 -9.16 -7.36
C CYS A 21 4.92 -9.60 -8.81
N SER A 22 5.06 -8.69 -9.78
CA SER A 22 4.87 -8.99 -11.20
C SER A 22 6.19 -8.93 -11.96
N GLU A 23 6.19 -9.45 -13.19
CA GLU A 23 7.34 -9.36 -14.09
C GLU A 23 7.61 -7.90 -14.50
N GLU A 24 6.57 -7.08 -14.63
CA GLU A 24 6.69 -5.66 -14.95
C GLU A 24 7.38 -4.90 -13.80
N GLU A 25 7.14 -5.30 -12.53
CA GLU A 25 7.88 -4.76 -11.38
C GLU A 25 9.37 -5.12 -11.47
N ARG A 26 9.70 -6.37 -11.84
CA ARG A 26 11.08 -6.83 -12.01
C ARG A 26 11.80 -6.04 -13.09
N LEU A 27 11.16 -5.82 -14.24
CA LEU A 27 11.72 -5.02 -15.34
C LEU A 27 11.92 -3.55 -14.92
N ALA A 28 10.99 -3.00 -14.10
CA ALA A 28 11.15 -1.66 -13.57
C ALA A 28 12.33 -1.57 -12.58
N ALA A 29 12.56 -2.61 -11.78
CA ALA A 29 13.73 -2.68 -10.90
C ALA A 29 15.05 -2.67 -11.71
N GLU A 30 15.09 -3.41 -12.81
CA GLU A 30 16.26 -3.44 -13.71
C GLU A 30 16.50 -2.09 -14.39
N ASP A 31 15.44 -1.41 -14.86
CA ASP A 31 15.51 -0.07 -15.44
C ASP A 31 16.04 0.95 -14.41
N ILE A 32 15.50 0.96 -13.20
CA ILE A 32 15.97 1.82 -12.11
C ILE A 32 17.45 1.50 -11.76
N ALA A 33 17.83 0.22 -11.70
CA ALA A 33 19.19 -0.18 -11.45
C ALA A 33 20.13 0.29 -12.58
N GLN A 34 19.68 0.28 -13.83
CA GLN A 34 20.45 0.78 -14.95
C GLN A 34 20.67 2.31 -14.85
N ILE A 35 19.64 3.07 -14.44
CA ILE A 35 19.80 4.51 -14.19
C ILE A 35 20.87 4.75 -13.11
N PHE A 36 20.87 3.99 -12.01
CA PHE A 36 21.91 4.10 -10.99
C PHE A 36 23.30 3.79 -11.54
N ARG A 37 23.46 2.76 -12.41
CA ARG A 37 24.76 2.44 -13.05
C ARG A 37 25.24 3.57 -13.95
N ASN A 38 24.34 4.20 -14.69
CA ASN A 38 24.67 5.33 -15.58
C ASN A 38 25.25 6.52 -14.78
N HIS A 39 24.86 6.65 -13.52
CA HIS A 39 25.39 7.67 -12.58
C HIS A 39 26.62 7.19 -11.77
N GLY A 40 27.21 6.06 -12.13
CA GLY A 40 28.42 5.54 -11.50
C GLY A 40 28.21 4.83 -10.17
N PHE A 41 26.97 4.46 -9.84
CA PHE A 41 26.70 3.60 -8.69
C PHE A 41 26.83 2.12 -9.05
N ASP A 42 27.01 1.29 -8.03
CA ASP A 42 26.92 -0.17 -8.13
C ASP A 42 25.65 -0.63 -7.37
N PRO A 43 24.49 -0.67 -8.04
CA PRO A 43 23.24 -1.02 -7.39
C PRO A 43 23.14 -2.53 -7.14
N GLU A 44 22.65 -2.87 -5.95
CA GLU A 44 22.25 -4.22 -5.56
C GLU A 44 20.74 -4.39 -5.77
N VAL A 45 20.31 -5.44 -6.47
CA VAL A 45 18.92 -5.84 -6.60
C VAL A 45 18.68 -7.00 -5.64
N GLN A 46 17.94 -6.74 -4.56
CA GLN A 46 17.61 -7.74 -3.54
C GLN A 46 16.22 -8.30 -3.78
N GLU A 47 16.15 -9.59 -4.08
CA GLU A 47 14.88 -10.31 -4.18
C GLU A 47 14.39 -10.78 -2.80
N PHE A 48 13.09 -10.70 -2.59
CA PHE A 48 12.44 -11.20 -1.37
C PHE A 48 11.03 -11.70 -1.66
N ASN A 49 10.58 -12.66 -0.83
CA ASN A 49 9.21 -13.14 -0.90
C ASN A 49 8.27 -12.20 -0.15
N ALA A 50 7.23 -11.73 -0.82
CA ALA A 50 6.21 -10.87 -0.24
C ALA A 50 4.81 -11.44 -0.50
N PRO A 51 3.83 -11.15 0.38
CA PRO A 51 2.43 -11.39 0.05
C PRO A 51 2.05 -10.55 -1.16
N ALA A 52 1.45 -11.18 -2.17
CA ALA A 52 0.95 -10.43 -3.32
C ALA A 52 0.02 -9.30 -2.83
N PRO A 53 0.13 -8.07 -3.40
CA PRO A 53 -0.53 -6.90 -2.87
C PRO A 53 -2.04 -7.03 -3.00
N ASN A 54 -2.64 -7.47 -1.93
CA ASN A 54 -4.09 -7.45 -1.81
C ASN A 54 -4.42 -6.98 -0.40
N ARG A 55 -5.24 -5.97 -0.30
CA ARG A 55 -5.76 -5.52 0.99
C ARG A 55 -6.85 -6.47 1.54
N LEU A 56 -6.97 -7.70 0.99
CA LEU A 56 -7.99 -8.68 1.40
C LEU A 56 -7.88 -9.04 2.87
N ALA A 57 -6.70 -9.02 3.47
CA ALA A 57 -6.54 -9.21 4.89
C ALA A 57 -7.39 -8.23 5.69
N PHE A 58 -7.39 -6.94 5.31
CA PHE A 58 -8.23 -5.93 5.96
C PHE A 58 -9.72 -6.10 5.65
N ALA A 59 -10.08 -6.66 4.48
CA ALA A 59 -11.47 -7.01 4.20
C ALA A 59 -11.93 -8.17 5.08
N VAL A 60 -11.13 -9.22 5.22
CA VAL A 60 -11.42 -10.37 6.09
C VAL A 60 -11.59 -9.92 7.54
N THR A 61 -10.68 -9.11 8.07
CA THR A 61 -10.79 -8.61 9.46
C THR A 61 -12.01 -7.74 9.66
N GLY A 62 -12.40 -6.92 8.68
CA GLY A 62 -13.63 -6.13 8.71
C GLY A 62 -14.91 -6.99 8.71
N ILE A 63 -14.94 -8.04 7.90
CA ILE A 63 -16.04 -9.01 7.86
C ILE A 63 -16.14 -9.75 9.20
N LEU A 64 -15.02 -10.19 9.77
CA LEU A 64 -14.99 -10.87 11.07
C LEU A 64 -15.49 -9.95 12.19
N ALA A 65 -15.07 -8.69 12.19
CA ALA A 65 -15.52 -7.70 13.17
C ALA A 65 -17.05 -7.48 13.09
N PHE A 66 -17.60 -7.33 11.88
CA PHE A 66 -19.03 -7.15 11.67
C PHE A 66 -19.84 -8.41 12.01
N ALA A 67 -19.43 -9.59 11.52
CA ALA A 67 -20.09 -10.85 11.85
C ALA A 67 -20.06 -11.11 13.36
N GLY A 68 -18.92 -10.85 14.00
CA GLY A 68 -18.77 -10.94 15.44
C GLY A 68 -19.72 -10.00 16.18
N ALA A 69 -19.79 -8.72 15.76
CA ALA A 69 -20.72 -7.74 16.32
C ALA A 69 -22.19 -8.19 16.20
N LEU A 70 -22.57 -8.73 15.04
CA LEU A 70 -23.92 -9.17 14.78
C LEU A 70 -24.30 -10.36 15.67
N LEU A 71 -23.46 -11.40 15.69
CA LEU A 71 -23.74 -12.66 16.38
C LEU A 71 -23.66 -12.55 17.91
N MET A 72 -22.82 -11.67 18.47
CA MET A 72 -22.71 -11.53 19.94
C MET A 72 -23.99 -11.08 20.61
N GLY A 73 -24.93 -10.49 19.89
CA GLY A 73 -26.24 -10.06 20.42
C GLY A 73 -27.23 -11.18 20.60
N ILE A 74 -27.08 -12.29 19.87
CA ILE A 74 -28.05 -13.42 19.89
C ILE A 74 -28.02 -14.16 21.24
N GLY A 75 -26.87 -14.16 21.93
CA GLY A 75 -26.70 -14.85 23.20
C GLY A 75 -26.42 -16.35 23.07
N GLY A 76 -26.29 -17.04 24.17
CA GLY A 76 -25.97 -18.46 24.19
C GLY A 76 -24.67 -18.83 23.48
N GLY A 77 -24.60 -20.01 22.89
CA GLY A 77 -23.42 -20.48 22.13
C GLY A 77 -23.12 -19.64 20.91
N ILE A 78 -24.14 -19.12 20.22
CA ILE A 78 -23.99 -18.24 19.05
C ILE A 78 -23.34 -16.92 19.46
N GLY A 79 -23.77 -16.34 20.58
CA GLY A 79 -23.17 -15.13 21.12
C GLY A 79 -21.70 -15.30 21.52
N LEU A 80 -21.33 -16.48 22.02
CA LEU A 80 -19.92 -16.81 22.29
C LEU A 80 -19.10 -16.86 21.01
N VAL A 81 -19.61 -17.52 19.98
CA VAL A 81 -18.94 -17.54 18.64
C VAL A 81 -18.78 -16.11 18.12
N GLY A 82 -19.82 -15.27 18.22
CA GLY A 82 -19.74 -13.86 17.83
C GLY A 82 -18.65 -13.10 18.58
N THR A 83 -18.56 -13.30 19.89
CA THR A 83 -17.51 -12.72 20.75
C THR A 83 -16.12 -13.14 20.29
N LEU A 84 -15.90 -14.42 20.02
CA LEU A 84 -14.62 -14.93 19.52
C LEU A 84 -14.27 -14.35 18.16
N LEU A 85 -15.22 -14.29 17.23
CA LEU A 85 -14.98 -13.70 15.90
C LEU A 85 -14.59 -12.22 15.99
N ALA A 86 -15.25 -11.44 16.84
CA ALA A 86 -14.92 -10.04 17.07
C ALA A 86 -13.49 -9.88 17.61
N ILE A 87 -13.09 -10.68 18.60
CA ILE A 87 -11.74 -10.65 19.18
C ILE A 87 -10.69 -11.08 18.15
N VAL A 88 -10.93 -12.18 17.46
CA VAL A 88 -10.01 -12.69 16.42
C VAL A 88 -9.85 -11.65 15.30
N GLY A 89 -10.97 -11.06 14.83
CA GLY A 89 -10.93 -10.01 13.80
C GLY A 89 -10.11 -8.79 14.24
N ALA A 90 -10.27 -8.34 15.47
CA ALA A 90 -9.51 -7.22 16.03
C ALA A 90 -8.01 -7.55 16.17
N VAL A 91 -7.66 -8.72 16.70
CA VAL A 91 -6.25 -9.15 16.86
C VAL A 91 -5.58 -9.26 15.50
N LEU A 92 -6.21 -9.92 14.53
CA LEU A 92 -5.68 -10.05 13.17
C LEU A 92 -5.51 -8.68 12.50
N TYR A 93 -6.47 -7.76 12.69
CA TYR A 93 -6.36 -6.40 12.18
C TYR A 93 -5.15 -5.67 12.75
N VAL A 94 -4.93 -5.74 14.06
CA VAL A 94 -3.79 -5.11 14.73
C VAL A 94 -2.47 -5.70 14.23
N LEU A 95 -2.37 -7.03 14.14
CA LEU A 95 -1.17 -7.69 13.63
C LEU A 95 -0.84 -7.26 12.19
N GLU A 96 -1.82 -7.28 11.28
CA GLU A 96 -1.63 -6.80 9.90
C GLU A 96 -1.20 -5.32 9.87
N ARG A 97 -1.80 -4.49 10.72
CA ARG A 97 -1.52 -3.04 10.77
C ARG A 97 -0.14 -2.72 11.31
N THR A 98 0.40 -3.57 12.20
CA THR A 98 1.72 -3.40 12.83
C THR A 98 2.85 -4.11 12.08
N GLY A 99 2.58 -4.60 10.86
CA GLY A 99 3.62 -5.24 10.03
C GLY A 99 3.86 -6.72 10.36
N HIS A 100 2.94 -7.36 11.08
CA HIS A 100 2.96 -8.80 11.32
C HIS A 100 1.87 -9.49 10.47
N PRO A 101 2.13 -9.71 9.17
CA PRO A 101 1.13 -10.22 8.26
C PRO A 101 0.82 -11.70 8.57
N VAL A 102 -0.36 -11.96 9.11
CA VAL A 102 -0.86 -13.32 9.38
C VAL A 102 -1.80 -13.74 8.26
N VAL A 103 -2.84 -12.96 8.02
CA VAL A 103 -3.85 -13.26 6.98
C VAL A 103 -3.27 -13.07 5.59
N SER A 104 -2.45 -12.05 5.39
CA SER A 104 -1.79 -11.78 4.10
C SER A 104 -0.87 -12.91 3.68
N ARG A 105 -0.21 -13.59 4.62
CA ARG A 105 0.66 -14.76 4.34
C ARG A 105 -0.11 -16.02 3.95
N LEU A 106 -1.39 -16.12 4.28
CA LEU A 106 -2.24 -17.22 3.82
C LEU A 106 -2.65 -17.05 2.35
N GLY A 107 -2.42 -15.85 1.80
CA GLY A 107 -2.70 -15.53 0.41
C GLY A 107 -1.60 -15.99 -0.55
N LYS A 108 -1.73 -15.56 -1.80
CA LYS A 108 -0.70 -15.80 -2.82
C LYS A 108 0.57 -15.04 -2.47
N MET A 109 1.70 -15.74 -2.39
CA MET A 109 3.03 -15.15 -2.27
C MET A 109 3.61 -14.91 -3.67
N GLY A 110 4.43 -13.88 -3.79
CA GLY A 110 5.19 -13.57 -4.99
C GLY A 110 6.60 -13.10 -4.64
N VAL A 111 7.43 -12.93 -5.65
CA VAL A 111 8.77 -12.38 -5.52
C VAL A 111 8.70 -10.89 -5.87
N SER A 112 9.24 -10.05 -5.01
CA SER A 112 9.42 -8.62 -5.22
C SER A 112 10.89 -8.26 -5.03
N GLN A 113 11.31 -7.05 -5.44
CA GLN A 113 12.70 -6.63 -5.42
C GLN A 113 12.87 -5.26 -4.78
N ASN A 114 14.00 -5.06 -4.09
CA ASN A 114 14.51 -3.76 -3.71
C ASN A 114 15.73 -3.41 -4.56
N VAL A 115 15.81 -2.19 -5.05
CA VAL A 115 17.01 -1.66 -5.69
C VAL A 115 17.72 -0.76 -4.68
N ILE A 116 18.95 -1.09 -4.32
CA ILE A 116 19.71 -0.41 -3.28
C ILE A 116 20.99 0.12 -3.92
N ALA A 117 21.26 1.41 -3.78
CA ALA A 117 22.49 2.03 -4.20
C ALA A 117 23.12 2.82 -3.04
N TYR A 118 24.42 2.75 -2.92
CA TYR A 118 25.18 3.42 -1.86
C TYR A 118 26.07 4.51 -2.45
N HIS A 119 25.96 5.71 -1.89
CA HIS A 119 26.89 6.81 -2.20
C HIS A 119 27.74 7.10 -0.96
N LYS A 120 29.05 7.04 -1.14
CA LYS A 120 30.00 7.38 -0.08
C LYS A 120 30.18 8.89 0.00
N ALA A 121 29.93 9.46 1.15
CA ALA A 121 30.17 10.90 1.36
C ALA A 121 31.60 11.28 1.03
N SER A 122 31.78 12.37 0.29
CA SER A 122 33.08 12.95 -0.09
C SER A 122 33.17 14.41 0.36
N GLY A 123 34.38 14.95 0.40
CA GLY A 123 34.62 16.35 0.72
C GLY A 123 34.99 16.62 2.21
N PRO A 124 35.25 17.87 2.56
CA PRO A 124 35.82 18.25 3.85
C PRO A 124 34.88 18.01 5.06
N LEU A 125 33.59 17.89 4.83
CA LEU A 125 32.60 17.62 5.86
C LEU A 125 32.28 16.12 6.01
N ALA A 126 32.88 15.25 5.17
CA ALA A 126 32.70 13.82 5.30
C ALA A 126 33.36 13.31 6.58
N SER A 127 32.58 12.68 7.45
CA SER A 127 33.05 12.11 8.71
C SER A 127 32.51 10.70 8.89
N PRO A 128 33.32 9.73 9.32
CA PRO A 128 32.84 8.38 9.64
C PRO A 128 31.78 8.36 10.76
N ARG A 129 31.66 9.44 11.53
CA ARG A 129 30.67 9.59 12.60
C ARG A 129 29.31 10.13 12.10
N ASN A 130 29.24 10.60 10.86
CA ASN A 130 28.00 11.07 10.30
C ASN A 130 27.03 9.90 10.09
N ARG A 131 25.79 10.10 10.46
CA ARG A 131 24.74 9.11 10.24
C ARG A 131 24.43 9.04 8.74
N PRO A 132 24.19 7.85 8.18
CA PRO A 132 23.75 7.74 6.80
C PRO A 132 22.36 8.40 6.61
N VAL A 133 22.17 9.07 5.51
CA VAL A 133 20.86 9.53 5.05
C VAL A 133 20.32 8.45 4.13
N VAL A 134 19.14 7.94 4.43
CA VAL A 134 18.46 6.94 3.60
C VAL A 134 17.29 7.61 2.89
N VAL A 135 17.30 7.56 1.56
CA VAL A 135 16.18 8.03 0.72
C VAL A 135 15.46 6.80 0.19
N VAL A 136 14.16 6.72 0.41
CA VAL A 136 13.35 5.56 0.05
C VAL A 136 12.17 6.00 -0.81
N ALA A 137 11.95 5.29 -1.90
CA ALA A 137 10.78 5.44 -2.76
C ALA A 137 10.29 4.05 -3.20
N HIS A 138 8.99 3.89 -3.42
CA HIS A 138 8.46 2.65 -3.96
C HIS A 138 8.04 2.84 -5.43
N TYR A 139 8.21 1.83 -6.26
CA TYR A 139 8.00 1.90 -7.71
C TYR A 139 6.85 1.01 -8.22
N ASP A 140 6.21 0.25 -7.34
CA ASP A 140 5.05 -0.56 -7.68
C ASP A 140 3.80 0.31 -7.94
N SER A 141 2.96 -0.10 -8.87
CA SER A 141 1.75 0.60 -9.26
C SER A 141 0.55 0.14 -8.43
N PRO A 142 -0.18 1.06 -7.77
CA PRO A 142 -1.39 0.71 -7.02
C PRO A 142 -2.58 0.46 -7.95
N ARG A 143 -3.58 -0.25 -7.46
CA ARG A 143 -4.90 -0.29 -8.10
C ARG A 143 -5.63 1.04 -7.91
N ALA A 144 -6.46 1.39 -8.88
CA ALA A 144 -7.42 2.47 -8.72
C ALA A 144 -8.35 2.18 -7.53
N GLU A 145 -8.75 3.22 -6.80
CA GLU A 145 -9.66 3.12 -5.65
C GLU A 145 -10.89 3.99 -5.88
N LEU A 146 -12.09 3.45 -5.64
CA LEU A 146 -13.34 4.21 -5.72
C LEU A 146 -13.32 5.43 -4.79
N LEU A 147 -12.84 5.25 -3.57
CA LEU A 147 -12.72 6.32 -2.57
C LEU A 147 -11.66 7.37 -2.92
N ALA A 148 -10.85 7.17 -3.95
CA ALA A 148 -9.92 8.18 -4.45
C ALA A 148 -10.53 9.09 -5.52
N ARG A 149 -11.76 8.81 -5.97
CA ARG A 149 -12.48 9.60 -6.99
C ARG A 149 -13.42 10.60 -6.33
N GLU A 150 -13.58 11.76 -6.96
CA GLU A 150 -14.63 12.69 -6.55
C GLU A 150 -16.03 12.08 -6.80
N PRO A 151 -17.00 12.32 -5.91
CA PRO A 151 -16.95 13.18 -4.71
C PRO A 151 -16.46 12.46 -3.43
N TYR A 152 -16.00 11.22 -3.50
CA TYR A 152 -15.70 10.38 -2.35
C TYR A 152 -14.30 10.63 -1.74
N ALA A 153 -13.41 11.30 -2.48
CA ALA A 153 -12.03 11.53 -2.06
C ALA A 153 -11.91 12.26 -0.72
N SER A 154 -12.83 13.19 -0.43
CA SER A 154 -12.90 13.93 0.83
C SER A 154 -13.16 13.03 2.06
N TYR A 155 -13.89 11.93 1.88
CA TYR A 155 -14.20 10.98 2.97
C TYR A 155 -13.09 9.95 3.23
N ARG A 156 -12.15 9.77 2.29
CA ARG A 156 -11.07 8.77 2.39
C ARG A 156 -10.27 8.94 3.68
N ALA A 157 -9.88 10.17 4.01
CA ALA A 157 -9.08 10.46 5.21
C ALA A 157 -9.87 10.16 6.50
N LEU A 158 -11.16 10.47 6.52
CA LEU A 158 -12.04 10.19 7.66
C LEU A 158 -12.20 8.67 7.86
N ILE A 159 -12.51 7.94 6.78
CA ILE A 159 -12.64 6.47 6.83
C ILE A 159 -11.33 5.83 7.31
N ALA A 160 -10.18 6.26 6.81
CA ALA A 160 -8.88 5.74 7.23
C ALA A 160 -8.60 5.97 8.73
N LYS A 161 -9.05 7.10 9.29
CA LYS A 161 -8.92 7.40 10.73
C LYS A 161 -9.89 6.59 11.58
N LEU A 162 -11.11 6.36 11.10
CA LEU A 162 -12.15 5.64 11.85
C LEU A 162 -11.98 4.11 11.79
N LEU A 163 -11.36 3.59 10.72
CA LEU A 163 -11.25 2.17 10.47
C LEU A 163 -10.61 1.35 11.62
N PRO A 164 -9.53 1.79 12.29
CA PRO A 164 -8.99 1.09 13.45
C PRO A 164 -10.02 0.95 14.58
N VAL A 165 -10.70 2.04 14.91
CA VAL A 165 -11.74 2.05 15.95
C VAL A 165 -12.90 1.16 15.52
N ALA A 166 -13.37 1.28 14.29
CA ALA A 166 -14.47 0.51 13.73
C ALA A 166 -14.24 -1.01 13.77
N THR A 167 -12.99 -1.44 13.58
CA THR A 167 -12.64 -2.86 13.58
C THR A 167 -12.39 -3.41 14.99
N VAL A 168 -11.86 -2.58 15.90
CA VAL A 168 -11.52 -3.02 17.26
C VAL A 168 -12.67 -2.85 18.26
N ALA A 169 -13.56 -1.87 18.05
CA ALA A 169 -14.66 -1.59 18.95
C ALA A 169 -15.57 -2.81 19.25
N PRO A 170 -15.93 -3.67 18.28
CA PRO A 170 -16.69 -4.88 18.56
C PRO A 170 -16.03 -5.81 19.58
N ALA A 171 -14.70 -5.97 19.51
CA ALA A 171 -13.96 -6.78 20.48
C ALA A 171 -13.95 -6.13 21.87
N ALA A 172 -13.77 -4.82 21.96
CA ALA A 172 -13.85 -4.10 23.22
C ALA A 172 -15.25 -4.24 23.86
N VAL A 173 -16.30 -4.09 23.06
CA VAL A 173 -17.68 -4.31 23.52
C VAL A 173 -17.89 -5.76 23.94
N ALA A 174 -17.38 -6.73 23.22
CA ALA A 174 -17.50 -8.15 23.57
C ALA A 174 -16.90 -8.42 24.96
N ILE A 175 -15.75 -7.83 25.29
CA ILE A 175 -15.10 -7.93 26.60
C ILE A 175 -15.94 -7.24 27.67
N LEU A 176 -16.44 -6.02 27.42
CA LEU A 176 -17.25 -5.29 28.36
C LEU A 176 -18.56 -6.03 28.71
N ARG A 177 -19.15 -6.75 27.76
CA ARG A 177 -20.40 -7.52 27.99
C ARG A 177 -20.23 -8.75 28.90
N ILE A 178 -19.00 -9.19 29.15
CA ILE A 178 -18.68 -10.24 30.14
C ILE A 178 -18.97 -9.73 31.56
N LEU A 179 -18.83 -8.42 31.79
CA LEU A 179 -19.10 -7.82 33.08
C LEU A 179 -20.60 -7.91 33.47
N PRO A 180 -20.92 -7.89 34.77
CA PRO A 180 -22.29 -7.93 35.26
C PRO A 180 -23.01 -6.60 35.05
N LEU A 181 -23.20 -6.21 33.78
CA LEU A 181 -23.88 -4.97 33.41
C LEU A 181 -25.38 -5.14 33.27
N PRO A 182 -26.19 -4.08 33.50
CA PRO A 182 -27.63 -4.08 33.24
C PRO A 182 -27.94 -4.49 31.80
N GLY A 183 -29.02 -5.23 31.57
CA GLY A 183 -29.41 -5.72 30.26
C GLY A 183 -29.54 -4.61 29.20
N ALA A 184 -30.18 -3.48 29.58
CA ALA A 184 -30.31 -2.32 28.69
C ALA A 184 -28.94 -1.77 28.22
N LEU A 185 -27.95 -1.72 29.12
CA LEU A 185 -26.59 -1.27 28.77
C LEU A 185 -25.90 -2.27 27.83
N LYS A 186 -26.10 -3.59 28.06
CA LYS A 186 -25.58 -4.62 27.14
C LYS A 186 -26.14 -4.49 25.72
N VAL A 187 -27.44 -4.17 25.60
CA VAL A 187 -28.10 -3.92 24.32
C VAL A 187 -27.55 -2.66 23.67
N LEU A 188 -27.40 -1.56 24.40
CA LEU A 188 -26.84 -0.32 23.89
C LEU A 188 -25.40 -0.52 23.34
N LEU A 189 -24.55 -1.18 24.13
CA LEU A 189 -23.18 -1.52 23.70
C LEU A 189 -23.17 -2.39 22.44
N TRP A 190 -24.08 -3.33 22.33
CA TRP A 190 -24.23 -4.16 21.15
C TRP A 190 -24.60 -3.34 19.90
N ILE A 191 -25.55 -2.43 20.00
CA ILE A 191 -25.94 -1.52 18.92
C ILE A 191 -24.72 -0.67 18.49
N ILE A 192 -23.99 -0.12 19.44
CA ILE A 192 -22.77 0.66 19.16
C ILE A 192 -21.73 -0.20 18.40
N ALA A 193 -21.53 -1.46 18.79
CA ALA A 193 -20.61 -2.35 18.12
C ALA A 193 -21.02 -2.62 16.66
N ILE A 194 -22.31 -2.83 16.40
CA ILE A 194 -22.84 -3.01 15.05
C ILE A 194 -22.60 -1.74 14.22
N LEU A 195 -23.01 -0.58 14.71
CA LEU A 195 -22.87 0.69 14.00
C LEU A 195 -21.39 1.01 13.68
N ALA A 196 -20.50 0.79 14.64
CA ALA A 196 -19.07 0.96 14.41
C ALA A 196 -18.56 0.00 13.32
N SER A 197 -18.89 -1.28 13.40
CA SER A 197 -18.41 -2.31 12.46
C SER A 197 -18.97 -2.18 11.05
N LEU A 198 -20.06 -1.42 10.83
CA LEU A 198 -20.54 -1.10 9.48
C LEU A 198 -19.51 -0.34 8.66
N ILE A 199 -18.69 0.51 9.29
CA ILE A 199 -17.59 1.20 8.60
C ILE A 199 -16.53 0.19 8.12
N ALA A 200 -16.21 -0.80 8.96
CA ALA A 200 -15.28 -1.86 8.61
C ALA A 200 -15.83 -2.75 7.49
N LEU A 201 -17.14 -3.07 7.53
CA LEU A 201 -17.82 -3.82 6.46
C LEU A 201 -17.85 -3.02 5.15
N ALA A 202 -18.17 -1.74 5.19
CA ALA A 202 -18.16 -0.87 4.00
C ALA A 202 -16.76 -0.79 3.38
N ASN A 203 -15.71 -0.69 4.21
CA ASN A 203 -14.33 -0.75 3.72
C ASN A 203 -14.00 -2.13 3.12
N ALA A 204 -14.46 -3.22 3.70
CA ALA A 204 -14.29 -4.56 3.14
C ALA A 204 -14.95 -4.69 1.77
N ALA A 205 -16.18 -4.20 1.62
CA ALA A 205 -16.90 -4.17 0.35
C ALA A 205 -16.15 -3.31 -0.70
N ASN A 206 -15.63 -2.14 -0.31
CA ASN A 206 -14.81 -1.30 -1.18
C ASN A 206 -13.53 -2.03 -1.64
N ILE A 207 -12.80 -2.71 -0.75
CA ILE A 207 -11.60 -3.47 -1.11
C ILE A 207 -11.92 -4.58 -2.12
N ILE A 208 -12.98 -5.35 -1.86
CA ILE A 208 -13.40 -6.44 -2.73
C ILE A 208 -13.83 -5.91 -4.10
N SER A 209 -14.64 -4.84 -4.13
CA SER A 209 -15.08 -4.20 -5.37
C SER A 209 -13.90 -3.65 -6.19
N ASN A 210 -12.98 -2.93 -5.55
CA ASN A 210 -11.81 -2.38 -6.23
C ASN A 210 -10.94 -3.48 -6.86
N ARG A 211 -10.84 -4.64 -6.20
CA ARG A 211 -10.08 -5.77 -6.74
C ARG A 211 -10.68 -6.36 -8.03
N HIS A 212 -11.99 -6.39 -8.13
CA HIS A 212 -12.68 -7.06 -9.25
C HIS A 212 -13.08 -6.09 -10.37
N ILE A 213 -13.26 -4.81 -10.07
CA ILE A 213 -13.84 -3.84 -11.01
C ILE A 213 -12.79 -2.87 -11.55
N LEU A 214 -11.80 -2.48 -10.72
CA LEU A 214 -10.88 -1.41 -11.07
C LEU A 214 -9.52 -1.94 -11.55
N PRO A 215 -8.94 -1.32 -12.62
CA PRO A 215 -7.63 -1.67 -13.13
C PRO A 215 -6.51 -1.17 -12.21
N TYR A 216 -5.28 -1.60 -12.49
CA TYR A 216 -4.08 -0.95 -11.98
C TYR A 216 -3.91 0.43 -12.64
N THR A 217 -3.28 1.35 -11.93
CA THR A 217 -2.93 2.68 -12.46
C THR A 217 -1.51 2.65 -13.01
N SER A 218 -1.18 3.64 -13.86
CA SER A 218 0.20 3.83 -14.33
C SER A 218 1.18 4.24 -13.22
N GLY A 219 0.66 4.62 -12.06
CA GLY A 219 1.49 5.02 -10.92
C GLY A 219 2.16 6.38 -11.07
N ALA A 220 1.75 7.24 -12.02
CA ALA A 220 2.40 8.52 -12.29
C ALA A 220 2.57 9.39 -11.04
N VAL A 221 1.49 9.60 -10.30
CA VAL A 221 1.50 10.39 -9.04
C VAL A 221 1.94 9.55 -7.86
N CYS A 222 1.45 8.33 -7.76
CA CYS A 222 1.80 7.36 -6.74
C CYS A 222 2.15 6.05 -7.50
N ASN A 223 3.44 5.76 -7.77
CA ASN A 223 4.63 6.12 -7.00
C ASN A 223 5.79 6.67 -7.84
N LYS A 224 5.69 6.71 -9.17
CA LYS A 224 6.79 7.10 -10.04
C LYS A 224 7.30 8.52 -9.75
N SER A 225 6.41 9.42 -9.30
CA SER A 225 6.84 10.75 -8.86
C SER A 225 7.82 10.72 -7.68
N SER A 226 7.65 9.80 -6.72
CA SER A 226 8.56 9.66 -5.59
C SER A 226 9.89 9.04 -6.02
N VAL A 227 9.88 8.09 -6.95
CA VAL A 227 11.10 7.54 -7.56
C VAL A 227 11.84 8.61 -8.33
N ALA A 228 11.15 9.40 -9.18
CA ALA A 228 11.74 10.50 -9.93
C ALA A 228 12.34 11.57 -9.00
N ALA A 229 11.68 11.86 -7.87
CA ALA A 229 12.23 12.78 -6.86
C ALA A 229 13.51 12.21 -6.22
N MET A 230 13.54 10.91 -5.91
CA MET A 230 14.73 10.21 -5.41
C MET A 230 15.87 10.25 -6.42
N LEU A 231 15.59 9.99 -7.70
CA LEU A 231 16.58 10.06 -8.79
C LEU A 231 17.07 11.51 -8.98
N GLY A 232 16.19 12.50 -8.80
CA GLY A 232 16.61 13.91 -8.80
C GLY A 232 17.54 14.27 -7.63
N VAL A 233 17.40 13.63 -6.47
CA VAL A 233 18.39 13.75 -5.38
C VAL A 233 19.71 13.09 -5.78
N MET A 234 19.68 11.94 -6.44
CA MET A 234 20.86 11.26 -6.96
C MET A 234 21.63 12.17 -7.93
N ASP A 235 20.98 12.83 -8.87
CA ASP A 235 21.58 13.78 -9.80
C ASP A 235 22.38 14.90 -9.11
N ASN A 236 21.91 15.38 -7.97
CA ASN A 236 22.63 16.41 -7.21
C ASN A 236 23.90 15.88 -6.53
N VAL A 237 23.94 14.58 -6.23
CA VAL A 237 25.06 13.92 -5.54
C VAL A 237 26.06 13.33 -6.54
N ALA A 238 25.56 12.74 -7.61
CA ALA A 238 26.34 12.11 -8.66
C ALA A 238 25.70 12.43 -10.02
N PRO A 239 25.96 13.62 -10.58
CA PRO A 239 25.40 14.02 -11.86
C PRO A 239 25.87 13.11 -12.99
N PHE A 240 24.96 12.83 -13.93
CA PHE A 240 25.29 12.08 -15.14
C PHE A 240 26.39 12.79 -15.94
N GLN A 241 27.37 12.05 -16.40
CA GLN A 241 28.53 12.60 -17.11
C GLN A 241 28.44 12.45 -18.62
N GLY A 242 27.36 11.87 -19.16
CA GLY A 242 27.11 11.71 -20.59
C GLY A 242 26.38 12.89 -21.21
N GLU A 243 26.33 12.95 -22.55
CA GLU A 243 25.68 14.04 -23.27
C GLU A 243 24.17 14.04 -23.13
N ASN A 244 23.49 12.85 -23.08
CA ASN A 244 22.04 12.72 -22.87
C ASN A 244 21.72 11.40 -22.19
N GLU A 245 21.22 11.42 -20.96
CA GLU A 245 20.77 10.23 -20.26
C GLU A 245 19.47 9.68 -20.85
N PHE A 246 18.62 10.58 -21.33
CA PHE A 246 17.36 10.25 -21.97
C PHE A 246 17.33 10.87 -23.36
N PRO A 247 17.00 10.10 -24.42
CA PRO A 247 16.78 10.69 -25.74
C PRO A 247 15.66 11.73 -25.65
N ASP A 248 15.91 12.89 -26.30
CA ASP A 248 14.97 14.00 -26.31
C ASP A 248 13.59 13.58 -26.82
N ASP A 249 12.58 13.97 -26.06
CA ASP A 249 11.20 14.22 -26.48
C ASP A 249 10.46 13.14 -27.30
N VAL A 250 10.10 12.07 -26.64
CA VAL A 250 8.87 11.37 -27.07
C VAL A 250 7.69 12.08 -26.41
N PRO A 251 6.82 12.78 -27.14
CA PRO A 251 5.70 13.50 -26.57
C PRO A 251 4.79 12.58 -25.75
N PHE A 252 4.30 13.08 -24.63
CA PHE A 252 3.39 12.34 -23.71
C PHE A 252 2.19 11.71 -24.42
N ASP A 253 1.72 12.31 -25.51
CA ASP A 253 0.60 11.80 -26.34
C ASP A 253 0.91 10.47 -27.04
N THR A 254 2.17 10.19 -27.37
CA THR A 254 2.55 8.91 -28.01
C THR A 254 2.43 7.72 -27.07
N TYR A 255 2.61 7.94 -25.76
CA TYR A 255 2.54 6.90 -24.74
C TYR A 255 1.12 6.30 -24.60
N PHE A 256 0.09 7.15 -24.56
CA PHE A 256 -1.30 6.68 -24.50
C PHE A 256 -1.75 5.95 -25.77
N GLY A 257 -1.23 6.35 -26.93
CA GLY A 257 -1.49 5.70 -28.21
C GLY A 257 -0.86 4.29 -28.33
N GLU A 258 0.31 4.04 -27.73
CA GLU A 258 0.95 2.72 -27.74
C GLU A 258 0.38 1.76 -26.71
N GLN A 259 -0.01 2.24 -25.53
CA GLN A 259 -0.71 1.38 -24.54
C GLN A 259 -2.08 0.92 -25.05
N LYS A 260 -2.78 1.78 -25.79
CA LYS A 260 -4.05 1.40 -26.41
C LYS A 260 -3.86 0.30 -27.46
N ARG A 261 -2.78 0.37 -28.24
CA ARG A 261 -2.43 -0.66 -29.24
C ARG A 261 -1.94 -1.99 -28.65
N ARG A 262 -1.39 -2.00 -27.43
CA ARG A 262 -0.98 -3.24 -26.73
C ARG A 262 -2.12 -3.90 -25.96
N ALA A 263 -3.22 -3.18 -25.71
CA ALA A 263 -4.42 -3.66 -25.03
C ALA A 263 -5.53 -4.15 -25.98
N GLU A 264 -5.40 -3.88 -27.27
CA GLU A 264 -6.17 -4.44 -28.39
C GLU A 264 -5.45 -5.69 -28.96
#